data_ae019281db1978572ef42bcf51e0c43d
#
_entry.id   ae019281db1978572ef42bcf51e0c43d
#
_cell.length_a   1.000
_cell.length_b   1.000
_cell.length_c   1.000
_cell.angle_alpha   90.00
_cell.angle_beta   90.00
_cell.angle_gamma   90.00
#
_symmetry.space_group_name_H-M   'P 1'
#
loop_
_entity.id
_entity.type
_entity.pdbx_description
1 polymer ?
#
loop_
_entity_poly.entity_id
_entity_poly.type
_entity_poly.pdbx_seq_one_letter_code
_entity_poly.pdbx_strand_id
1 'polypeptide(L)'
;EEALAAVEALRPDVVLMDVAMPGIGGIEATRRIKAAYPEVAVLALTMYEDAEYFFEMLASGASGYVPKRAAPDDLMSAIRVVRQGDVYIYPSMAKLLVKDFLHRAETTTGPVEDTLTQREREVLTCIADGYSNREIADALVISVKTVDRHRENIMHKLNLHNRVELVKYAIEKGLITVG
;
A
#
# COMPACT_ATOMS: atom_id res chain seq x y z
N GLU A 1 -4.78 -11.28 -14.51
CA GLU A 1 -4.94 -12.70 -14.85
C GLU A 1 -3.85 -13.18 -15.82
N GLU A 2 -3.56 -12.44 -16.89
CA GLU A 2 -2.51 -12.77 -17.87
C GLU A 2 -1.12 -12.96 -17.22
N ALA A 3 -0.77 -12.12 -16.25
CA ALA A 3 0.51 -12.23 -15.53
C ALA A 3 0.63 -13.55 -14.75
N LEU A 4 -0.44 -14.03 -14.13
CA LEU A 4 -0.47 -15.32 -13.43
C LEU A 4 -0.30 -16.49 -14.40
N ALA A 5 -1.02 -16.47 -15.52
CA ALA A 5 -0.91 -17.49 -16.56
C ALA A 5 0.50 -17.51 -17.18
N ALA A 6 1.11 -16.33 -17.38
CA ALA A 6 2.48 -16.21 -17.88
C ALA A 6 3.50 -16.79 -16.88
N VAL A 7 3.35 -16.52 -15.59
CA VAL A 7 4.24 -17.08 -14.55
C VAL A 7 4.10 -18.59 -14.48
N GLU A 8 2.89 -19.13 -14.57
CA GLU A 8 2.65 -20.58 -14.58
C GLU A 8 3.32 -21.27 -15.77
N ALA A 9 3.18 -20.67 -16.96
CA ALA A 9 3.71 -21.24 -18.20
C ALA A 9 5.23 -21.11 -18.34
N LEU A 10 5.79 -19.94 -17.96
CA LEU A 10 7.19 -19.60 -18.23
C LEU A 10 8.14 -19.86 -17.06
N ARG A 11 7.61 -19.97 -15.84
CA ARG A 11 8.40 -20.16 -14.60
C ARG A 11 9.61 -19.21 -14.53
N PRO A 12 9.42 -17.89 -14.63
CA PRO A 12 10.51 -16.94 -14.66
C PRO A 12 11.18 -16.82 -13.27
N ASP A 13 12.46 -16.49 -13.22
CA ASP A 13 13.14 -16.15 -11.97
C ASP A 13 12.64 -14.81 -11.40
N VAL A 14 12.35 -13.85 -12.30
CA VAL A 14 11.95 -12.47 -11.95
C VAL A 14 10.76 -12.02 -12.78
N VAL A 15 9.79 -11.39 -12.14
CA VAL A 15 8.65 -10.73 -12.78
C VAL A 15 8.77 -9.22 -12.56
N LEU A 16 8.72 -8.45 -13.64
CA LEU A 16 8.54 -6.99 -13.57
C LEU A 16 7.04 -6.71 -13.50
N MET A 17 6.58 -6.14 -12.38
CA MET A 17 5.17 -5.92 -12.12
C MET A 17 4.85 -4.44 -12.08
N ASP A 18 4.02 -3.97 -13.00
CA ASP A 18 3.45 -2.63 -12.89
C ASP A 18 2.46 -2.58 -11.72
N VAL A 19 2.64 -1.60 -10.83
CA VAL A 19 1.72 -1.41 -9.69
C VAL A 19 0.34 -0.97 -10.16
N ALA A 20 0.29 -0.03 -11.11
CA ALA A 20 -0.94 0.59 -11.58
C ALA A 20 -1.46 -0.08 -12.87
N MET A 21 -1.94 -1.31 -12.76
CA MET A 21 -2.56 -2.04 -13.87
C MET A 21 -4.08 -2.09 -13.76
N PRO A 22 -4.82 -2.13 -14.89
CA PRO A 22 -6.25 -2.40 -14.87
C PRO A 22 -6.55 -3.84 -14.39
N GLY A 23 -7.76 -4.08 -13.93
CA GLY A 23 -8.20 -5.39 -13.42
C GLY A 23 -7.84 -5.59 -11.95
N ILE A 24 -7.22 -6.71 -11.61
CA ILE A 24 -6.89 -7.04 -10.22
C ILE A 24 -5.74 -6.18 -9.63
N GLY A 25 -5.06 -5.40 -10.48
CA GLY A 25 -3.92 -4.57 -10.06
C GLY A 25 -2.64 -5.36 -9.77
N GLY A 26 -1.50 -4.62 -9.71
CA GLY A 26 -0.18 -5.24 -9.50
C GLY A 26 0.00 -5.82 -8.10
N ILE A 27 -0.61 -5.22 -7.08
CA ILE A 27 -0.52 -5.67 -5.69
C ILE A 27 -1.17 -7.04 -5.50
N GLU A 28 -2.41 -7.19 -5.95
CA GLU A 28 -3.13 -8.45 -5.84
C GLU A 28 -2.50 -9.53 -6.74
N ALA A 29 -2.04 -9.16 -7.95
CA ALA A 29 -1.31 -10.07 -8.81
C ALA A 29 -0.02 -10.57 -8.13
N THR A 30 0.74 -9.67 -7.47
CA THR A 30 1.93 -10.05 -6.69
C THR A 30 1.59 -11.00 -5.56
N ARG A 31 0.54 -10.71 -4.78
CA ARG A 31 0.10 -11.57 -3.68
C ARG A 31 -0.22 -13.00 -4.18
N ARG A 32 -0.93 -13.13 -5.29
CA ARG A 32 -1.28 -14.43 -5.89
C ARG A 32 -0.05 -15.15 -6.44
N ILE A 33 0.86 -14.44 -7.10
CA ILE A 33 2.13 -15.03 -7.59
C ILE A 33 2.93 -15.55 -6.41
N LYS A 34 3.12 -14.77 -5.36
CA LYS A 34 3.90 -15.17 -4.18
C LYS A 34 3.25 -16.30 -3.39
N ALA A 35 1.93 -16.40 -3.38
CA ALA A 35 1.22 -17.52 -2.75
C ALA A 35 1.39 -18.84 -3.53
N ALA A 36 1.38 -18.78 -4.87
CA ALA A 36 1.48 -19.96 -5.73
C ALA A 36 2.94 -20.33 -6.07
N TYR A 37 3.82 -19.33 -6.19
CA TYR A 37 5.23 -19.46 -6.62
C TYR A 37 6.12 -18.60 -5.73
N PRO A 38 6.40 -19.02 -4.48
CA PRO A 38 7.18 -18.25 -3.50
C PRO A 38 8.60 -17.91 -3.98
N GLU A 39 9.17 -18.78 -4.83
CA GLU A 39 10.52 -18.65 -5.40
C GLU A 39 10.64 -17.52 -6.43
N VAL A 40 9.53 -17.17 -7.09
CA VAL A 40 9.54 -16.12 -8.13
C VAL A 40 9.71 -14.76 -7.48
N ALA A 41 10.78 -14.05 -7.85
CA ALA A 41 11.00 -12.68 -7.39
C ALA A 41 10.08 -11.70 -8.14
N VAL A 42 9.41 -10.82 -7.42
CA VAL A 42 8.57 -9.78 -8.04
C VAL A 42 9.21 -8.42 -7.80
N LEU A 43 9.62 -7.74 -8.87
CA LEU A 43 10.15 -6.39 -8.86
C LEU A 43 9.05 -5.41 -9.31
N ALA A 44 8.55 -4.62 -8.39
CA ALA A 44 7.51 -3.64 -8.66
C ALA A 44 8.02 -2.44 -9.45
N LEU A 45 7.28 -2.03 -10.48
CA LEU A 45 7.51 -0.81 -11.25
C LEU A 45 6.38 0.18 -11.00
N THR A 46 6.72 1.44 -10.73
CA THR A 46 5.71 2.47 -10.44
C THR A 46 6.01 3.80 -11.13
N MET A 47 4.96 4.52 -11.49
CA MET A 47 5.05 5.93 -11.88
C MET A 47 5.06 6.88 -10.69
N TYR A 48 4.58 6.42 -9.53
CA TYR A 48 4.38 7.25 -8.34
C TYR A 48 5.24 6.75 -7.18
N GLU A 49 5.88 7.68 -6.49
CA GLU A 49 6.61 7.42 -5.23
C GLU A 49 5.68 7.61 -4.03
N ASP A 50 4.53 6.92 -4.06
CA ASP A 50 3.55 6.94 -3.00
C ASP A 50 3.90 5.89 -1.94
N ALA A 51 3.96 6.31 -0.68
CA ALA A 51 4.32 5.45 0.44
C ALA A 51 3.34 4.29 0.63
N GLU A 52 2.05 4.52 0.40
CA GLU A 52 1.02 3.51 0.60
C GLU A 52 1.18 2.36 -0.40
N TYR A 53 1.30 2.66 -1.70
CA TYR A 53 1.56 1.65 -2.72
C TYR A 53 2.87 0.89 -2.47
N PHE A 54 3.89 1.61 -2.01
CA PHE A 54 5.17 1.01 -1.66
C PHE A 54 5.03 -0.03 -0.55
N PHE A 55 4.41 0.33 0.59
CA PHE A 55 4.24 -0.59 1.70
C PHE A 55 3.31 -1.75 1.37
N GLU A 56 2.25 -1.52 0.61
CA GLU A 56 1.35 -2.60 0.17
C GLU A 56 2.04 -3.59 -0.76
N MET A 57 2.89 -3.12 -1.69
CA MET A 57 3.67 -4.00 -2.55
C MET A 57 4.65 -4.84 -1.74
N LEU A 58 5.35 -4.27 -0.76
CA LEU A 58 6.22 -5.03 0.13
C LEU A 58 5.42 -6.05 0.95
N ALA A 59 4.28 -5.66 1.51
CA ALA A 59 3.40 -6.56 2.26
C ALA A 59 2.80 -7.67 1.39
N SER A 60 2.64 -7.46 0.08
CA SER A 60 2.22 -8.49 -0.87
C SER A 60 3.32 -9.48 -1.23
N GLY A 61 4.56 -9.26 -0.75
CA GLY A 61 5.72 -10.12 -0.97
C GLY A 61 6.62 -9.70 -2.14
N ALA A 62 6.51 -8.45 -2.61
CA ALA A 62 7.43 -7.95 -3.63
C ALA A 62 8.88 -7.98 -3.11
N SER A 63 9.79 -8.46 -3.96
CA SER A 63 11.23 -8.53 -3.69
C SER A 63 11.95 -7.20 -3.94
N GLY A 64 11.29 -6.25 -4.59
CA GLY A 64 11.88 -4.94 -4.82
C GLY A 64 10.89 -3.93 -5.40
N TYR A 65 11.31 -2.66 -5.37
CA TYR A 65 10.50 -1.53 -5.80
C TYR A 65 11.35 -0.49 -6.53
N VAL A 66 11.00 -0.17 -7.77
CA VAL A 66 11.75 0.74 -8.65
C VAL A 66 10.79 1.69 -9.36
N PRO A 67 11.07 3.00 -9.38
CA PRO A 67 10.31 3.95 -10.20
C PRO A 67 10.53 3.67 -11.69
N LYS A 68 9.49 3.79 -12.52
CA LYS A 68 9.61 3.65 -14.00
C LYS A 68 10.54 4.70 -14.64
N ARG A 69 10.83 5.79 -13.90
CA ARG A 69 11.80 6.83 -14.31
C ARG A 69 13.26 6.51 -13.95
N ALA A 70 13.50 5.40 -13.25
CA ALA A 70 14.87 4.98 -12.91
C ALA A 70 15.69 4.75 -14.17
N ALA A 71 17.00 4.99 -14.10
CA ALA A 71 17.90 4.72 -15.21
C ALA A 71 17.90 3.22 -15.56
N PRO A 72 18.11 2.85 -16.83
CA PRO A 72 18.17 1.46 -17.24
C PRO A 72 19.16 0.61 -16.44
N ASP A 73 20.30 1.18 -16.05
CA ASP A 73 21.32 0.51 -15.25
C ASP A 73 20.83 0.21 -13.82
N ASP A 74 20.03 1.10 -13.23
CA ASP A 74 19.42 0.89 -11.92
C ASP A 74 18.41 -0.26 -11.98
N LEU A 75 17.59 -0.32 -13.03
CA LEU A 75 16.64 -1.39 -13.25
C LEU A 75 17.37 -2.74 -13.43
N MET A 76 18.42 -2.77 -14.24
CA MET A 76 19.23 -3.98 -14.44
C MET A 76 19.92 -4.43 -13.15
N SER A 77 20.37 -3.50 -12.33
CA SER A 77 20.93 -3.78 -11.01
C SER A 77 19.88 -4.37 -10.07
N ALA A 78 18.69 -3.77 -10.04
CA ALA A 78 17.56 -4.28 -9.25
C ALA A 78 17.19 -5.73 -9.65
N ILE A 79 17.09 -6.02 -10.95
CA ILE A 79 16.79 -7.38 -11.45
C ILE A 79 17.83 -8.40 -10.96
N ARG A 80 19.13 -8.04 -11.03
CA ARG A 80 20.21 -8.94 -10.58
C ARG A 80 20.14 -9.23 -9.10
N VAL A 81 19.87 -8.19 -8.28
CA VAL A 81 19.75 -8.31 -6.83
C VAL A 81 18.57 -9.20 -6.44
N VAL A 82 17.38 -8.92 -6.97
CA VAL A 82 16.18 -9.71 -6.60
C VAL A 82 16.24 -11.15 -7.12
N ARG A 83 16.92 -11.39 -8.25
CA ARG A 83 17.17 -12.73 -8.77
C ARG A 83 18.05 -13.59 -7.83
N GLN A 84 18.93 -12.95 -7.06
CA GLN A 84 19.78 -13.63 -6.07
C GLN A 84 19.04 -13.94 -4.76
N GLY A 85 17.79 -13.52 -4.65
CA GLY A 85 16.97 -13.68 -3.45
C GLY A 85 17.05 -12.51 -2.46
N ASP A 86 17.80 -11.47 -2.82
CA ASP A 86 17.91 -10.25 -2.02
C ASP A 86 16.78 -9.26 -2.32
N VAL A 87 16.63 -8.27 -1.44
CA VAL A 87 15.63 -7.19 -1.60
C VAL A 87 16.28 -5.95 -2.21
N TYR A 88 15.65 -5.39 -3.23
CA TYR A 88 16.10 -4.13 -3.83
C TYR A 88 15.08 -3.00 -3.61
N ILE A 89 15.51 -1.92 -2.98
CA ILE A 89 14.70 -0.72 -2.79
C ILE A 89 15.45 0.46 -3.39
N TYR A 90 14.78 1.13 -4.33
CA TYR A 90 15.36 2.31 -4.96
C TYR A 90 15.66 3.40 -3.91
N PRO A 91 16.81 4.12 -3.99
CA PRO A 91 17.26 5.01 -2.92
C PRO A 91 16.25 6.06 -2.46
N SER A 92 15.44 6.64 -3.35
CA SER A 92 14.40 7.60 -2.96
C SER A 92 13.31 6.95 -2.09
N MET A 93 13.03 5.66 -2.28
CA MET A 93 12.02 4.90 -1.54
C MET A 93 12.54 4.41 -0.19
N ALA A 94 13.85 4.22 -0.04
CA ALA A 94 14.46 3.84 1.23
C ALA A 94 14.20 4.87 2.35
N LYS A 95 14.08 6.15 1.98
CA LYS A 95 13.70 7.23 2.92
C LYS A 95 12.31 7.03 3.52
N LEU A 96 11.38 6.43 2.77
CA LEU A 96 10.03 6.13 3.26
C LEU A 96 10.05 5.04 4.32
N LEU A 97 10.89 3.99 4.14
CA LEU A 97 11.10 2.96 5.16
C LEU A 97 11.64 3.53 6.47
N VAL A 98 12.67 4.37 6.38
CA VAL A 98 13.28 4.99 7.57
C VAL A 98 12.25 5.88 8.28
N LYS A 99 11.49 6.68 7.52
CA LYS A 99 10.44 7.55 8.08
C LYS A 99 9.33 6.75 8.76
N ASP A 100 8.86 5.67 8.14
CA ASP A 100 7.84 4.80 8.72
C ASP A 100 8.36 4.09 9.97
N PHE A 101 9.59 3.58 9.93
CA PHE A 101 10.22 2.95 11.09
C PHE A 101 10.35 3.90 12.29
N LEU A 102 10.83 5.13 12.06
CA LEU A 102 10.94 6.14 13.11
C LEU A 102 9.56 6.52 13.66
N HIS A 103 8.57 6.69 12.79
CA HIS A 103 7.20 6.98 13.23
C HIS A 103 6.60 5.85 14.07
N ARG A 104 6.82 4.60 13.68
CA ARG A 104 6.40 3.43 14.48
C ARG A 104 7.15 3.34 15.81
N ALA A 105 8.44 3.65 15.84
CA ALA A 105 9.22 3.68 17.07
C ALA A 105 8.74 4.77 18.05
N GLU A 106 8.32 5.93 17.56
CA GLU A 106 7.72 6.99 18.38
C GLU A 106 6.31 6.63 18.90
N THR A 107 5.55 5.83 18.15
CA THR A 107 4.20 5.38 18.53
C THR A 107 4.20 4.14 19.43
N THR A 108 5.33 3.43 19.59
CA THR A 108 5.42 2.19 20.39
C THR A 108 5.46 2.47 21.90
N THR A 109 5.40 3.72 22.35
CA THR A 109 5.30 4.09 23.77
C THR A 109 3.88 4.35 24.28
N GLY A 110 2.85 4.08 23.46
CA GLY A 110 1.44 4.18 23.83
C GLY A 110 0.71 2.83 23.76
N PRO A 111 -0.46 2.69 24.41
CA PRO A 111 -1.22 1.45 24.36
C PRO A 111 -1.62 1.06 22.93
N VAL A 112 -1.72 -0.25 22.68
CA VAL A 112 -1.93 -0.96 21.40
C VAL A 112 -3.25 -0.58 20.65
N GLU A 113 -3.64 0.68 20.60
CA GLU A 113 -4.97 1.08 20.11
C GLU A 113 -4.99 1.84 18.78
N ASP A 114 -3.85 2.08 18.12
CA ASP A 114 -3.90 2.93 16.92
C ASP A 114 -3.21 2.30 15.70
N THR A 115 -3.96 1.40 15.06
CA THR A 115 -3.51 0.71 13.82
C THR A 115 -3.67 1.55 12.56
N LEU A 116 -4.32 2.73 12.67
CA LEU A 116 -4.57 3.62 11.54
C LEU A 116 -3.37 4.51 11.24
N THR A 117 -3.04 4.66 9.96
CA THR A 117 -2.09 5.69 9.50
C THR A 117 -2.68 7.09 9.73
N GLN A 118 -1.85 8.12 9.72
CA GLN A 118 -2.33 9.50 9.83
C GLN A 118 -3.36 9.84 8.74
N ARG A 119 -3.13 9.36 7.51
CA ARG A 119 -4.03 9.59 6.39
C ARG A 119 -5.38 8.89 6.55
N GLU A 120 -5.37 7.68 7.09
CA GLU A 120 -6.60 6.96 7.43
C GLU A 120 -7.38 7.64 8.56
N ARG A 121 -6.69 8.23 9.53
CA ARG A 121 -7.35 9.06 10.58
C ARG A 121 -8.00 10.30 10.00
N GLU A 122 -7.30 11.03 9.12
CA GLU A 122 -7.86 12.20 8.44
C GLU A 122 -9.13 11.83 7.65
N VAL A 123 -9.08 10.73 6.89
CA VAL A 123 -10.25 10.21 6.17
C VAL A 123 -11.35 9.79 7.13
N LEU A 124 -11.03 9.10 8.23
CA LEU A 124 -12.00 8.67 9.23
C LEU A 124 -12.68 9.87 9.91
N THR A 125 -11.92 10.92 10.25
CA THR A 125 -12.45 12.16 10.81
C THR A 125 -13.44 12.82 9.84
N CYS A 126 -13.07 12.99 8.57
CA CYS A 126 -13.99 13.53 7.57
C CYS A 126 -15.26 12.68 7.39
N ILE A 127 -15.15 11.34 7.44
CA ILE A 127 -16.33 10.45 7.37
C ILE A 127 -17.24 10.70 8.57
N ALA A 128 -16.67 10.85 9.74
CA ALA A 128 -17.39 11.07 10.99
C ALA A 128 -18.05 12.46 11.04
N ASP A 129 -17.41 13.48 10.47
CA ASP A 129 -17.97 14.83 10.27
C ASP A 129 -19.06 14.87 9.17
N GLY A 130 -19.36 13.76 8.54
CA GLY A 130 -20.46 13.63 7.59
C GLY A 130 -20.11 13.86 6.13
N TYR A 131 -18.84 14.11 5.79
CA TYR A 131 -18.41 14.36 4.42
C TYR A 131 -18.68 13.15 3.51
N SER A 132 -19.11 13.42 2.28
CA SER A 132 -19.17 12.44 1.20
C SER A 132 -17.75 12.11 0.70
N ASN A 133 -17.59 10.99 0.01
CA ASN A 133 -16.29 10.62 -0.57
C ASN A 133 -15.73 11.67 -1.52
N ARG A 134 -16.60 12.45 -2.19
CA ARG A 134 -16.20 13.53 -3.10
C ARG A 134 -15.67 14.74 -2.32
N GLU A 135 -16.36 15.13 -1.25
CA GLU A 135 -15.92 16.22 -0.38
C GLU A 135 -14.61 15.87 0.34
N ILE A 136 -14.43 14.61 0.75
CA ILE A 136 -13.18 14.12 1.32
C ILE A 136 -12.05 14.20 0.29
N ALA A 137 -12.32 13.77 -0.94
CA ALA A 137 -11.35 13.81 -2.03
C ALA A 137 -10.88 15.25 -2.30
N ASP A 138 -11.81 16.20 -2.34
CA ASP A 138 -11.53 17.62 -2.54
C ASP A 138 -10.78 18.23 -1.34
N ALA A 139 -11.21 17.96 -0.11
CA ALA A 139 -10.60 18.48 1.12
C ALA A 139 -9.16 17.96 1.32
N LEU A 140 -8.92 16.72 0.99
CA LEU A 140 -7.62 16.05 1.18
C LEU A 140 -6.73 16.06 -0.09
N VAL A 141 -7.22 16.66 -1.19
CA VAL A 141 -6.50 16.75 -2.49
C VAL A 141 -6.07 15.38 -3.01
N ILE A 142 -7.00 14.43 -3.02
CA ILE A 142 -6.81 13.06 -3.54
C ILE A 142 -7.97 12.65 -4.45
N SER A 143 -7.85 11.51 -5.13
CA SER A 143 -8.95 10.99 -5.95
C SER A 143 -10.04 10.34 -5.08
N VAL A 144 -11.29 10.33 -5.56
CA VAL A 144 -12.40 9.61 -4.92
C VAL A 144 -12.06 8.13 -4.75
N LYS A 145 -11.42 7.53 -5.74
CA LYS A 145 -10.95 6.13 -5.70
C LYS A 145 -9.96 5.90 -4.55
N THR A 146 -9.11 6.89 -4.28
CA THR A 146 -8.15 6.84 -3.15
C THR A 146 -8.90 6.90 -1.81
N VAL A 147 -9.95 7.73 -1.72
CA VAL A 147 -10.82 7.78 -0.52
C VAL A 147 -11.50 6.43 -0.28
N ASP A 148 -12.06 5.81 -1.32
CA ASP A 148 -12.70 4.50 -1.21
C ASP A 148 -11.73 3.45 -0.67
N ARG A 149 -10.50 3.45 -1.16
CA ARG A 149 -9.46 2.56 -0.72
C ARG A 149 -9.06 2.79 0.75
N HIS A 150 -8.89 4.04 1.18
CA HIS A 150 -8.63 4.34 2.59
C HIS A 150 -9.77 3.84 3.48
N ARG A 151 -11.04 3.99 3.06
CA ARG A 151 -12.19 3.45 3.79
C ARG A 151 -12.15 1.93 3.92
N GLU A 152 -11.83 1.23 2.84
CA GLU A 152 -11.68 -0.24 2.86
C GLU A 152 -10.58 -0.67 3.83
N ASN A 153 -9.43 0.00 3.79
CA ASN A 153 -8.31 -0.27 4.68
C ASN A 153 -8.67 0.00 6.15
N ILE A 154 -9.35 1.12 6.45
CA ILE A 154 -9.83 1.44 7.79
C ILE A 154 -10.78 0.36 8.29
N MET A 155 -11.80 0.00 7.49
CA MET A 155 -12.77 -1.03 7.85
C MET A 155 -12.09 -2.37 8.12
N HIS A 156 -11.12 -2.75 7.29
CA HIS A 156 -10.36 -3.98 7.48
C HIS A 156 -9.50 -3.95 8.77
N LYS A 157 -8.75 -2.85 9.00
CA LYS A 157 -7.87 -2.69 10.17
C LYS A 157 -8.63 -2.67 11.49
N LEU A 158 -9.81 -2.06 11.49
CA LEU A 158 -10.66 -1.91 12.68
C LEU A 158 -11.72 -3.01 12.81
N ASN A 159 -11.78 -3.95 11.84
CA ASN A 159 -12.80 -4.98 11.75
C ASN A 159 -14.23 -4.42 11.78
N LEU A 160 -14.46 -3.34 11.01
CA LEU A 160 -15.75 -2.65 10.89
C LEU A 160 -16.36 -2.97 9.52
N HIS A 161 -17.69 -2.99 9.42
CA HIS A 161 -18.38 -3.53 8.24
C HIS A 161 -19.25 -2.50 7.51
N ASN A 162 -19.47 -1.33 8.11
CA ASN A 162 -20.31 -0.29 7.52
C ASN A 162 -19.94 1.11 8.03
N ARG A 163 -20.51 2.15 7.36
CA ARG A 163 -20.25 3.55 7.70
C ARG A 163 -20.68 3.92 9.13
N VAL A 164 -21.77 3.32 9.62
CA VAL A 164 -22.30 3.63 10.95
C VAL A 164 -21.29 3.19 12.02
N GLU A 165 -20.69 2.03 11.85
CA GLU A 165 -19.64 1.53 12.75
C GLU A 165 -18.38 2.40 12.71
N LEU A 166 -17.99 2.95 11.54
CA LEU A 166 -16.89 3.91 11.43
C LEU A 166 -17.16 5.19 12.23
N VAL A 167 -18.36 5.76 12.09
CA VAL A 167 -18.76 6.97 12.83
C VAL A 167 -18.79 6.69 14.34
N LYS A 168 -19.39 5.58 14.75
CA LYS A 168 -19.43 5.15 16.16
C LYS A 168 -18.02 5.02 16.75
N TYR A 169 -17.13 4.35 16.05
CA TYR A 169 -15.72 4.21 16.45
C TYR A 169 -15.03 5.56 16.60
N ALA A 170 -15.23 6.50 15.65
CA ALA A 170 -14.64 7.83 15.71
C ALA A 170 -15.12 8.63 16.93
N ILE A 171 -16.40 8.50 17.31
CA ILE A 171 -16.97 9.12 18.51
C ILE A 171 -16.36 8.49 19.78
N GLU A 172 -16.34 7.16 19.88
CA GLU A 172 -15.78 6.42 21.01
C GLU A 172 -14.29 6.73 21.26
N LYS A 173 -13.56 7.00 20.20
CA LYS A 173 -12.13 7.37 20.25
C LYS A 173 -11.88 8.88 20.41
N GLY A 174 -12.95 9.70 20.51
CA GLY A 174 -12.82 11.15 20.67
C GLY A 174 -12.23 11.87 19.46
N LEU A 175 -12.27 11.25 18.28
CA LEU A 175 -11.82 11.88 17.03
C LEU A 175 -12.75 12.99 16.58
N ILE A 176 -14.01 12.92 17.00
CA ILE A 176 -15.02 13.98 16.83
C ILE A 176 -15.81 14.13 18.12
N THR A 177 -16.24 15.37 18.40
CA THR A 177 -17.19 15.70 19.49
C THR A 177 -18.56 15.90 18.87
N VAL A 178 -19.53 15.11 19.33
CA VAL A 178 -20.94 15.36 18.96
C VAL A 178 -21.40 16.53 19.83
N GLY A 179 -21.52 17.71 19.18
CA GLY A 179 -22.10 18.89 19.80
C GLY A 179 -23.63 18.83 19.81
#